data_583e8f5c6d2e4d721d4e6d0528e3442d
#
_entry.id   583e8f5c6d2e4d721d4e6d0528e3442d
#
_cell.length_a   1.000
_cell.length_b   1.000
_cell.length_c   1.000
_cell.angle_alpha   90.00
_cell.angle_beta   90.00
_cell.angle_gamma   90.00
#
_symmetry.space_group_name_H-M   'P 1'
#
loop_
_entity.id
_entity.type
_entity.pdbx_description
1 polymer ?
#
loop_
_entity_poly.entity_id
_entity_poly.type
_entity_poly.pdbx_seq_one_letter_code
_entity_poly.pdbx_strand_id
1 'polypeptide(L)'
;MKTKFLFLAIACVLTGIILHSCNTQTAKITVDISRSPFEKLSDYHFFVGTLNELKPNDRLIPYDLITPLFTDYAFKARFVYVPEGKSAPYDTSQVLQLPVGSCLVKNFYYPEDFNKPEGKRRIMETRLLVHREKGWDHHNHCLGVRLQ
;
A
#
# COMPACT_ATOMS: atom_id res chain seq x y z
N MET A 1 -7.23 -56.23 -5.20
CA MET A 1 -8.27 -55.15 -5.14
C MET A 1 -7.97 -54.09 -4.10
N LYS A 2 -7.49 -54.40 -2.89
CA LYS A 2 -7.22 -53.42 -1.81
C LYS A 2 -6.18 -52.34 -2.13
N THR A 3 -5.13 -52.66 -2.88
CA THR A 3 -4.07 -51.71 -3.28
C THR A 3 -4.54 -50.63 -4.28
N LYS A 4 -5.43 -50.99 -5.22
CA LYS A 4 -5.97 -50.00 -6.18
C LYS A 4 -6.89 -48.99 -5.51
N PHE A 5 -7.64 -49.40 -4.49
CA PHE A 5 -8.47 -48.48 -3.69
C PHE A 5 -7.62 -47.51 -2.85
N LEU A 6 -6.48 -47.96 -2.33
CA LEU A 6 -5.57 -47.14 -1.55
C LEU A 6 -4.93 -46.05 -2.43
N PHE A 7 -4.50 -46.37 -3.66
CA PHE A 7 -3.95 -45.37 -4.60
C PHE A 7 -4.99 -44.33 -5.04
N LEU A 8 -6.25 -44.77 -5.26
CA LEU A 8 -7.33 -43.84 -5.59
C LEU A 8 -7.65 -42.87 -4.46
N ALA A 9 -7.67 -43.36 -3.22
CA ALA A 9 -7.89 -42.51 -2.05
C ALA A 9 -6.76 -41.47 -1.85
N ILE A 10 -5.51 -41.88 -2.02
CA ILE A 10 -4.36 -40.97 -1.92
C ILE A 10 -4.39 -39.91 -3.04
N ALA A 11 -4.76 -40.29 -4.25
CA ALA A 11 -4.90 -39.34 -5.38
C ALA A 11 -6.01 -38.34 -5.11
N CYS A 12 -7.14 -38.68 -4.56
CA CYS A 12 -8.22 -37.74 -4.19
C CYS A 12 -7.82 -36.81 -3.06
N VAL A 13 -7.02 -37.25 -2.09
CA VAL A 13 -6.51 -36.37 -1.01
C VAL A 13 -5.50 -35.36 -1.55
N LEU A 14 -4.60 -35.78 -2.44
CA LEU A 14 -3.63 -34.90 -3.06
C LEU A 14 -4.29 -33.85 -3.96
N THR A 15 -5.31 -34.20 -4.75
CA THR A 15 -6.07 -33.24 -5.55
C THR A 15 -6.88 -32.27 -4.67
N GLY A 16 -7.40 -32.70 -3.55
CA GLY A 16 -8.09 -31.82 -2.58
C GLY A 16 -7.17 -30.74 -1.97
N ILE A 17 -5.91 -31.07 -1.72
CA ILE A 17 -4.93 -30.13 -1.15
C ILE A 17 -4.52 -29.07 -2.17
N ILE A 18 -4.44 -29.41 -3.45
CA ILE A 18 -4.05 -28.45 -4.52
C ILE A 18 -5.14 -27.40 -4.77
N LEU A 19 -6.42 -27.74 -4.53
CA LEU A 19 -7.54 -26.82 -4.73
C LEU A 19 -7.72 -25.80 -3.58
N HIS A 20 -7.00 -25.94 -2.46
CA HIS A 20 -6.96 -24.99 -1.35
C HIS A 20 -5.83 -23.94 -1.52
N SER A 21 -5.37 -23.68 -2.74
CA SER A 21 -4.59 -22.47 -3.02
C SER A 21 -5.50 -21.28 -2.78
N CYS A 22 -5.45 -20.76 -1.56
CA CYS A 22 -6.19 -19.57 -1.13
C CYS A 22 -5.69 -18.40 -1.98
N ASN A 23 -6.38 -18.11 -3.07
CA ASN A 23 -6.18 -16.93 -3.89
C ASN A 23 -6.67 -15.74 -3.03
N THR A 24 -5.79 -15.23 -2.17
CA THR A 24 -6.01 -13.99 -1.41
C THR A 24 -6.00 -12.86 -2.43
N GLN A 25 -7.13 -12.66 -3.07
CA GLN A 25 -7.34 -11.53 -3.97
C GLN A 25 -7.26 -10.26 -3.12
N THR A 26 -6.16 -9.53 -3.24
CA THR A 26 -5.99 -8.24 -2.57
C THR A 26 -7.08 -7.29 -3.04
N ALA A 27 -7.75 -6.62 -2.10
CA ALA A 27 -8.77 -5.64 -2.44
C ALA A 27 -8.18 -4.57 -3.38
N LYS A 28 -8.95 -4.18 -4.40
CA LYS A 28 -8.51 -3.17 -5.37
C LYS A 28 -8.35 -1.81 -4.69
N ILE A 29 -7.25 -1.11 -4.98
CA ILE A 29 -7.07 0.29 -4.53
C ILE A 29 -8.23 1.14 -5.05
N THR A 30 -8.83 1.91 -4.16
CA THR A 30 -9.96 2.80 -4.44
C THR A 30 -9.58 4.24 -4.11
N VAL A 31 -9.63 5.13 -5.11
CA VAL A 31 -9.45 6.58 -4.94
C VAL A 31 -10.67 7.24 -5.58
N ASP A 32 -11.58 7.73 -4.75
CA ASP A 32 -12.79 8.44 -5.22
C ASP A 32 -12.48 9.94 -5.33
N ILE A 33 -12.39 10.43 -6.56
CA ILE A 33 -12.12 11.85 -6.85
C ILE A 33 -13.37 12.72 -6.82
N SER A 34 -14.56 12.12 -6.82
CA SER A 34 -15.87 12.83 -6.87
C SER A 34 -16.39 13.23 -5.48
N ARG A 35 -15.91 12.55 -4.45
CA ARG A 35 -16.36 12.72 -3.05
C ARG A 35 -15.27 13.32 -2.17
N SER A 36 -15.67 13.68 -0.96
CA SER A 36 -14.73 13.95 0.13
C SER A 36 -13.82 12.74 0.35
N PRO A 37 -12.60 12.94 0.87
CA PRO A 37 -11.68 11.85 1.19
C PRO A 37 -12.35 10.84 2.10
N PHE A 38 -11.90 9.59 2.01
CA PHE A 38 -12.32 8.59 2.98
C PHE A 38 -11.84 8.97 4.37
N GLU A 39 -12.69 8.78 5.35
CA GLU A 39 -12.37 9.03 6.75
C GLU A 39 -11.29 8.08 7.27
N LYS A 40 -11.32 6.84 6.79
CA LYS A 40 -10.34 5.80 7.17
C LYS A 40 -9.37 5.53 6.05
N LEU A 41 -8.07 5.47 6.40
CA LEU A 41 -7.00 5.10 5.47
C LEU A 41 -7.20 3.70 4.89
N SER A 42 -7.80 2.77 5.65
CA SER A 42 -8.09 1.40 5.22
C SER A 42 -9.00 1.34 3.98
N ASP A 43 -9.89 2.31 3.81
CA ASP A 43 -10.89 2.31 2.75
C ASP A 43 -10.26 2.58 1.36
N TYR A 44 -9.05 3.11 1.33
CA TYR A 44 -8.25 3.25 0.10
C TYR A 44 -7.62 1.93 -0.36
N HIS A 45 -7.44 0.94 0.52
CA HIS A 45 -6.76 -0.32 0.25
C HIS A 45 -5.32 -0.17 -0.29
N PHE A 46 -4.61 0.87 0.16
CA PHE A 46 -3.23 1.11 -0.26
C PHE A 46 -2.25 0.05 0.26
N PHE A 47 -2.50 -0.50 1.44
CA PHE A 47 -1.61 -1.44 2.10
C PHE A 47 -2.30 -2.78 2.35
N VAL A 48 -1.51 -3.85 2.34
CA VAL A 48 -1.93 -5.22 2.63
C VAL A 48 -1.43 -5.60 4.02
N GLY A 49 -2.28 -6.21 4.84
CA GLY A 49 -1.95 -6.54 6.22
C GLY A 49 -2.06 -5.34 7.15
N THR A 50 -1.18 -5.27 8.15
CA THR A 50 -1.17 -4.17 9.11
C THR A 50 -0.42 -2.96 8.56
N LEU A 51 -0.87 -1.74 8.87
CA LEU A 51 -0.22 -0.52 8.38
C LEU A 51 1.25 -0.43 8.82
N ASN A 52 1.60 -0.98 9.98
CA ASN A 52 2.98 -0.97 10.50
C ASN A 52 3.97 -1.73 9.61
N GLU A 53 3.49 -2.67 8.80
CA GLU A 53 4.34 -3.40 7.84
C GLU A 53 4.67 -2.55 6.61
N LEU A 54 3.84 -1.55 6.29
CA LEU A 54 3.94 -0.71 5.09
C LEU A 54 4.08 -1.56 3.81
N LYS A 55 3.44 -2.73 3.79
CA LYS A 55 3.42 -3.61 2.63
C LYS A 55 2.46 -3.03 1.58
N PRO A 56 2.98 -2.52 0.46
CA PRO A 56 2.12 -1.90 -0.54
C PRO A 56 1.23 -2.93 -1.23
N ASN A 57 0.04 -2.52 -1.63
CA ASN A 57 -0.80 -3.26 -2.57
C ASN A 57 -0.17 -3.23 -3.97
N ASP A 58 -0.53 -4.18 -4.85
CA ASP A 58 0.13 -4.45 -6.13
C ASP A 58 0.33 -3.22 -7.05
N ARG A 59 -0.54 -2.22 -6.94
CA ARG A 59 -0.46 -1.00 -7.76
C ARG A 59 0.07 0.22 -7.02
N LEU A 60 0.49 0.05 -5.79
CA LEU A 60 1.10 1.11 -5.00
C LEU A 60 2.63 1.00 -5.11
N ILE A 61 3.24 1.89 -5.88
CA ILE A 61 4.65 1.83 -6.24
C ILE A 61 5.47 2.63 -5.22
N PRO A 62 6.44 2.02 -4.52
CA PRO A 62 7.34 2.74 -3.64
C PRO A 62 8.30 3.61 -4.43
N TYR A 63 8.65 4.79 -3.89
CA TYR A 63 9.69 5.64 -4.45
C TYR A 63 10.46 6.37 -3.36
N ASP A 64 11.66 6.83 -3.69
CA ASP A 64 12.48 7.61 -2.79
C ASP A 64 12.89 8.95 -3.41
N LEU A 65 13.37 9.88 -2.59
CA LEU A 65 13.87 11.17 -3.01
C LEU A 65 15.40 11.16 -2.96
N ILE A 66 16.04 11.73 -3.98
CA ILE A 66 17.50 11.92 -4.02
C ILE A 66 17.96 12.81 -2.86
N THR A 67 17.14 13.83 -2.52
CA THR A 67 17.46 14.78 -1.44
C THR A 67 16.29 14.85 -0.46
N PRO A 68 16.20 13.92 0.51
CA PRO A 68 15.14 13.95 1.51
C PRO A 68 15.35 15.09 2.50
N LEU A 69 14.28 15.80 2.84
CA LEU A 69 14.31 16.80 3.91
C LEU A 69 14.42 16.11 5.28
N PHE A 70 15.23 16.71 6.17
CA PHE A 70 15.29 16.30 7.57
C PHE A 70 13.93 16.50 8.26
N THR A 71 13.54 15.57 9.11
CA THR A 71 12.29 15.61 9.89
C THR A 71 12.52 14.95 11.25
N ASP A 72 13.35 15.55 12.04
CA ASP A 72 13.53 15.19 13.47
C ASP A 72 13.64 13.67 13.69
N TYR A 73 14.52 13.02 12.90
CA TYR A 73 14.78 11.58 12.91
C TYR A 73 13.59 10.67 12.53
N ALA A 74 12.45 11.24 12.13
CA ALA A 74 11.36 10.42 11.61
C ALA A 74 11.72 9.86 10.22
N PHE A 75 11.55 8.57 10.07
CA PHE A 75 11.66 7.88 8.79
C PHE A 75 10.44 8.17 7.93
N LYS A 76 10.61 8.03 6.62
CA LYS A 76 9.56 8.31 5.64
C LYS A 76 9.50 7.19 4.61
N ALA A 77 8.31 6.61 4.44
CA ALA A 77 8.02 5.74 3.29
C ALA A 77 7.07 6.49 2.35
N ARG A 78 7.36 6.43 1.04
CA ARG A 78 6.61 7.14 0.01
C ARG A 78 6.16 6.19 -1.06
N PHE A 79 4.95 6.40 -1.53
CA PHE A 79 4.36 5.57 -2.57
C PHE A 79 3.57 6.44 -3.53
N VAL A 80 3.47 5.98 -4.77
CA VAL A 80 2.63 6.58 -5.80
C VAL A 80 1.64 5.54 -6.34
N TYR A 81 0.40 5.95 -6.44
CA TYR A 81 -0.65 5.22 -7.13
C TYR A 81 -1.02 5.95 -8.41
N VAL A 82 -1.09 5.20 -9.51
CA VAL A 82 -1.61 5.68 -10.80
C VAL A 82 -2.81 4.83 -11.17
N PRO A 83 -3.96 5.43 -11.54
CA PRO A 83 -5.15 4.68 -11.92
C PRO A 83 -4.89 3.68 -13.05
N GLU A 84 -5.64 2.58 -13.02
CA GLU A 84 -5.54 1.54 -14.03
C GLU A 84 -5.82 2.08 -15.43
N GLY A 85 -5.02 1.65 -16.41
CA GLY A 85 -5.12 2.10 -17.79
C GLY A 85 -4.60 3.53 -18.04
N LYS A 86 -4.10 4.23 -17.00
CA LYS A 86 -3.47 5.54 -17.13
C LYS A 86 -1.97 5.45 -16.92
N SER A 87 -1.24 6.38 -17.51
CA SER A 87 0.21 6.53 -17.38
C SER A 87 0.60 7.99 -17.24
N ALA A 88 1.79 8.24 -16.72
CA ALA A 88 2.40 9.56 -16.74
C ALA A 88 3.51 9.55 -17.80
N PRO A 89 3.51 10.49 -18.75
CA PRO A 89 4.58 10.59 -19.73
C PRO A 89 5.90 10.94 -19.02
N TYR A 90 6.96 10.25 -19.41
CA TYR A 90 8.30 10.55 -18.91
C TYR A 90 8.83 11.81 -19.61
N ASP A 91 9.32 12.77 -18.83
CA ASP A 91 9.99 13.98 -19.31
C ASP A 91 11.28 14.17 -18.49
N THR A 92 12.37 14.49 -19.16
CA THR A 92 13.69 14.71 -18.52
C THR A 92 13.84 16.09 -17.89
N SER A 93 13.01 17.04 -18.28
CA SER A 93 13.12 18.47 -17.93
C SER A 93 11.97 19.00 -17.10
N GLN A 94 10.87 18.26 -17.03
CA GLN A 94 9.65 18.69 -16.36
C GLN A 94 9.27 17.73 -15.20
N VAL A 95 8.50 18.27 -14.27
CA VAL A 95 7.90 17.47 -13.22
C VAL A 95 6.93 16.46 -13.83
N LEU A 96 6.99 15.21 -13.35
CA LEU A 96 6.15 14.13 -13.81
C LEU A 96 4.66 14.49 -13.68
N GLN A 97 3.96 14.53 -14.82
CA GLN A 97 2.54 14.85 -14.87
C GLN A 97 1.70 13.62 -14.60
N LEU A 98 1.39 13.40 -13.32
CA LEU A 98 0.53 12.29 -12.92
C LEU A 98 -0.92 12.55 -13.33
N PRO A 99 -1.66 11.55 -13.87
CA PRO A 99 -3.05 11.75 -14.31
C PRO A 99 -4.01 11.97 -13.13
N VAL A 100 -5.16 12.57 -13.42
CA VAL A 100 -6.26 12.70 -12.45
C VAL A 100 -6.66 11.31 -11.90
N GLY A 101 -6.83 11.22 -10.59
CA GLY A 101 -7.05 9.99 -9.83
C GLY A 101 -5.77 9.40 -9.26
N SER A 102 -4.58 9.95 -9.58
CA SER A 102 -3.34 9.54 -8.92
C SER A 102 -3.30 9.98 -7.47
N CYS A 103 -2.58 9.23 -6.65
CA CYS A 103 -2.37 9.56 -5.25
C CYS A 103 -0.90 9.40 -4.86
N LEU A 104 -0.35 10.40 -4.15
CA LEU A 104 0.92 10.29 -3.47
C LEU A 104 0.66 9.99 -1.99
N VAL A 105 1.28 8.94 -1.48
CA VAL A 105 1.15 8.49 -0.09
C VAL A 105 2.49 8.66 0.60
N LYS A 106 2.50 9.35 1.74
CA LYS A 106 3.70 9.57 2.55
C LYS A 106 3.42 9.20 3.99
N ASN A 107 4.13 8.19 4.48
CA ASN A 107 4.06 7.74 5.86
C ASN A 107 5.25 8.27 6.64
N PHE A 108 5.00 8.80 7.83
CA PHE A 108 6.02 9.13 8.81
C PHE A 108 6.00 8.08 9.91
N TYR A 109 7.16 7.55 10.25
CA TYR A 109 7.26 6.51 11.26
C TYR A 109 8.58 6.56 12.04
N TYR A 110 8.56 5.96 13.22
CA TYR A 110 9.75 5.62 13.97
C TYR A 110 9.92 4.10 14.02
N PRO A 111 11.13 3.57 13.79
CA PRO A 111 11.41 2.17 14.10
C PRO A 111 11.33 1.96 15.61
N GLU A 112 10.92 0.79 16.06
CA GLU A 112 11.00 0.42 17.48
C GLU A 112 12.45 0.33 17.97
N ASP A 113 13.35 -0.06 17.07
CA ASP A 113 14.81 -0.12 17.30
C ASP A 113 15.52 0.63 16.17
N PHE A 114 16.18 1.73 16.47
CA PHE A 114 16.94 2.53 15.51
C PHE A 114 18.14 1.79 14.89
N ASN A 115 18.64 0.74 15.55
CA ASN A 115 19.72 -0.11 15.01
C ASN A 115 19.16 -1.15 14.00
N LYS A 116 17.82 -1.33 13.96
CA LYS A 116 17.11 -2.23 13.05
C LYS A 116 15.90 -1.54 12.42
N PRO A 117 16.13 -0.51 11.59
CA PRO A 117 15.06 0.32 11.03
C PRO A 117 14.08 -0.44 10.14
N GLU A 118 14.48 -1.61 9.61
CA GLU A 118 13.66 -2.52 8.81
C GLU A 118 12.67 -3.34 9.65
N GLY A 119 12.85 -3.34 10.98
CA GLY A 119 12.03 -4.10 11.91
C GLY A 119 10.63 -3.49 12.12
N LYS A 120 10.08 -3.70 13.31
CA LYS A 120 8.79 -3.13 13.70
C LYS A 120 8.83 -1.62 13.73
N ARG A 121 7.73 -0.99 13.33
CA ARG A 121 7.60 0.47 13.18
C ARG A 121 6.35 0.96 13.87
N ARG A 122 6.42 2.19 14.34
CA ARG A 122 5.26 2.94 14.81
C ARG A 122 4.95 4.04 13.79
N ILE A 123 3.84 3.91 13.09
CA ILE A 123 3.37 4.93 12.15
C ILE A 123 2.82 6.11 12.95
N MET A 124 3.26 7.30 12.63
CA MET A 124 2.84 8.54 13.29
C MET A 124 1.74 9.22 12.48
N GLU A 125 1.95 9.33 11.17
CA GLU A 125 1.08 10.05 10.27
C GLU A 125 1.17 9.47 8.86
N THR A 126 0.04 9.43 8.17
CA THR A 126 -0.02 9.18 6.72
C THR A 126 -0.62 10.40 6.05
N ARG A 127 0.10 10.98 5.12
CA ARG A 127 -0.36 12.09 4.27
C ARG A 127 -0.69 11.58 2.90
N LEU A 128 -1.82 12.03 2.38
CA LEU A 128 -2.28 11.73 1.02
C LEU A 128 -2.35 13.04 0.23
N LEU A 129 -1.85 13.00 -1.01
CA LEU A 129 -2.09 14.01 -2.03
C LEU A 129 -2.84 13.33 -3.17
N VAL A 130 -4.10 13.69 -3.36
CA VAL A 130 -4.96 13.12 -4.40
C VAL A 130 -5.09 14.11 -5.54
N HIS A 131 -4.77 13.68 -6.77
CA HIS A 131 -4.93 14.51 -7.95
C HIS A 131 -6.38 14.48 -8.43
N ARG A 132 -7.09 15.57 -8.23
CA ARG A 132 -8.46 15.80 -8.67
C ARG A 132 -8.49 16.68 -9.91
N GLU A 133 -9.66 16.86 -10.53
CA GLU A 133 -9.81 17.73 -11.69
C GLU A 133 -9.40 19.18 -11.43
N LYS A 134 -9.59 19.68 -10.19
CA LYS A 134 -9.22 21.04 -9.77
C LYS A 134 -7.77 21.18 -9.27
N GLY A 135 -6.98 20.11 -9.32
CA GLY A 135 -5.61 20.05 -8.83
C GLY A 135 -5.42 19.06 -7.68
N TRP A 136 -4.30 19.24 -6.96
CA TRP A 136 -3.92 18.35 -5.86
C TRP A 136 -4.62 18.72 -4.57
N ASP A 137 -5.27 17.74 -3.96
CA ASP A 137 -5.97 17.86 -2.68
C ASP A 137 -5.24 17.07 -1.60
N HIS A 138 -5.09 17.67 -0.42
CA HIS A 138 -4.24 17.17 0.65
C HIS A 138 -5.08 16.66 1.83
N HIS A 139 -4.79 15.44 2.30
CA HIS A 139 -5.47 14.80 3.42
C HIS A 139 -4.47 14.16 4.38
N ASN A 140 -4.69 14.36 5.67
CA ASN A 140 -3.90 13.77 6.74
C ASN A 140 -4.71 12.74 7.52
N HIS A 141 -4.16 11.53 7.63
CA HIS A 141 -4.62 10.51 8.55
C HIS A 141 -3.61 10.39 9.69
N CYS A 142 -3.86 11.09 10.78
CA CYS A 142 -3.07 10.94 11.99
C CYS A 142 -3.56 9.70 12.74
N LEU A 143 -2.67 8.75 12.97
CA LEU A 143 -2.91 7.71 13.95
C LEU A 143 -2.78 8.40 15.32
N GLY A 144 -3.93 8.71 15.92
CA GLY A 144 -3.99 9.45 17.17
C GLY A 144 -3.08 8.84 18.23
N VAL A 145 -2.06 9.59 18.60
CA VAL A 145 -1.37 9.39 19.87
C VAL A 145 -2.39 9.83 20.93
N ARG A 146 -3.15 8.90 21.50
CA ARG A 146 -3.70 9.14 22.84
C ARG A 146 -2.49 9.26 23.78
N LEU A 147 -2.12 10.48 24.08
CA LEU A 147 -1.32 10.76 25.24
C LEU A 147 -2.19 10.34 26.45
N GLN A 148 -1.82 9.22 27.06
CA GLN A 148 -2.28 8.88 28.40
C GLN A 148 -1.49 9.70 29.40
#